data_91f31f10eff1c353631cc6bdf903c199
#
_entry.id   91f31f10eff1c353631cc6bdf903c199
#
_cell.length_a   1.000
_cell.length_b   1.000
_cell.length_c   1.000
_cell.angle_alpha   90.00
_cell.angle_beta   90.00
_cell.angle_gamma   90.00
#
_symmetry.space_group_name_H-M   'P 1'
#
loop_
_entity.id
_entity.type
_entity.pdbx_description
1 polymer ?
#
loop_
_entity_poly.entity_id
_entity_poly.type
_entity_poly.pdbx_seq_one_letter_code
_entity_poly.pdbx_strand_id
1 'polypeptide(L)'
;DLIGSASNEFDVKDLIIELFLEEIDSVKTVTVKVAQLNGKNERILLNEVEMPVCVARMFSHLKLGNITLTEGEGTFEFPSDLPGDTAGNVVVIAKFDEDEEYGTVIKSEKIAWGIPTKHLNAYSPRSLWTQIAPVWMIITLSIMLIGVWGHYVFVIIQLIILKRGQKKKA
;
A
#
# COMPACT_ATOMS: atom_id res chain seq x y z
N ASP A 1 30.47 9.44 -45.23
CA ASP A 1 29.78 9.31 -43.94
C ASP A 1 28.49 8.53 -44.14
N LEU A 2 28.57 7.22 -43.89
CA LEU A 2 27.40 6.32 -43.91
C LEU A 2 26.77 6.34 -42.52
N ILE A 3 25.73 7.13 -42.35
CA ILE A 3 24.85 7.03 -41.19
C ILE A 3 23.91 5.85 -41.47
N GLY A 4 24.26 4.66 -40.98
CA GLY A 4 23.37 3.53 -41.00
C GLY A 4 22.24 3.73 -40.00
N SER A 5 21.02 3.94 -40.47
CA SER A 5 19.84 3.85 -39.61
C SER A 5 19.50 2.37 -39.43
N ALA A 6 19.71 1.84 -38.22
CA ALA A 6 19.18 0.56 -37.85
C ALA A 6 17.71 0.76 -37.40
N SER A 7 16.76 0.28 -38.19
CA SER A 7 15.35 0.17 -37.77
C SER A 7 15.16 -1.22 -37.18
N ASN A 8 14.89 -1.30 -35.87
CA ASN A 8 14.38 -2.51 -35.25
C ASN A 8 12.86 -2.52 -35.42
N GLU A 9 12.35 -3.50 -36.14
CA GLU A 9 10.93 -3.77 -36.27
C GLU A 9 10.54 -4.77 -35.18
N PHE A 10 9.63 -4.38 -34.29
CA PHE A 10 9.08 -5.27 -33.25
C PHE A 10 7.69 -5.68 -33.70
N ASP A 11 7.49 -6.98 -33.84
CA ASP A 11 6.17 -7.57 -34.09
C ASP A 11 5.57 -8.01 -32.76
N VAL A 12 4.59 -7.23 -32.26
CA VAL A 12 3.90 -7.50 -31.01
C VAL A 12 2.59 -8.21 -31.33
N LYS A 13 2.37 -9.37 -30.72
CA LYS A 13 1.15 -10.14 -30.88
C LYS A 13 0.05 -9.66 -29.95
N ASP A 14 -1.16 -9.49 -30.45
CA ASP A 14 -2.31 -9.10 -29.65
C ASP A 14 -2.78 -10.23 -28.74
N LEU A 15 -2.92 -9.93 -27.44
CA LEU A 15 -3.44 -10.82 -26.41
C LEU A 15 -4.77 -10.36 -25.84
N ILE A 16 -5.68 -11.32 -25.64
CA ILE A 16 -6.88 -11.14 -24.83
C ILE A 16 -6.71 -11.90 -23.53
N ILE A 17 -6.83 -11.19 -22.40
CA ILE A 17 -6.83 -11.76 -21.05
C ILE A 17 -8.27 -11.64 -20.51
N GLU A 18 -8.86 -12.75 -20.15
CA GLU A 18 -10.14 -12.82 -19.45
C GLU A 18 -9.84 -13.29 -18.01
N LEU A 19 -10.35 -12.56 -17.01
CA LEU A 19 -10.14 -12.83 -15.59
C LEU A 19 -11.46 -13.19 -14.94
N PHE A 20 -11.55 -14.37 -14.35
CA PHE A 20 -12.71 -14.86 -13.62
C PHE A 20 -12.34 -15.04 -12.15
N LEU A 21 -13.16 -14.51 -11.27
CA LEU A 21 -12.97 -14.54 -9.82
C LEU A 21 -14.17 -15.28 -9.22
N GLU A 22 -13.94 -16.49 -8.73
CA GLU A 22 -14.99 -17.36 -8.21
C GLU A 22 -14.62 -17.86 -6.80
N GLU A 23 -15.63 -18.08 -5.97
CA GLU A 23 -15.47 -18.68 -4.66
C GLU A 23 -16.19 -20.01 -4.65
N ILE A 24 -15.44 -21.10 -4.57
CA ILE A 24 -15.94 -22.49 -4.55
C ILE A 24 -15.54 -23.11 -3.22
N ASP A 25 -16.52 -23.63 -2.45
CA ASP A 25 -16.29 -24.26 -1.15
C ASP A 25 -15.44 -23.41 -0.17
N SER A 26 -15.65 -22.09 -0.17
CA SER A 26 -14.89 -21.10 0.62
C SER A 26 -13.43 -20.93 0.18
N VAL A 27 -13.02 -21.53 -0.94
CA VAL A 27 -11.73 -21.30 -1.58
C VAL A 27 -11.92 -20.24 -2.67
N LYS A 28 -11.17 -19.15 -2.54
CA LYS A 28 -11.17 -18.05 -3.51
C LYS A 28 -10.24 -18.40 -4.65
N THR A 29 -10.79 -18.59 -5.83
CA THR A 29 -10.04 -19.04 -7.01
C THR A 29 -10.02 -17.97 -8.08
N VAL A 30 -8.84 -17.65 -8.55
CA VAL A 30 -8.60 -16.77 -9.70
C VAL A 30 -8.37 -17.64 -10.91
N THR A 31 -9.25 -17.59 -11.90
CA THR A 31 -9.09 -18.28 -13.17
C THR A 31 -8.77 -17.26 -14.25
N VAL A 32 -7.70 -17.48 -14.96
CA VAL A 32 -7.27 -16.63 -16.07
C VAL A 32 -7.32 -17.41 -17.37
N LYS A 33 -7.95 -16.82 -18.38
CA LYS A 33 -7.95 -17.35 -19.74
C LYS A 33 -7.23 -16.38 -20.65
N VAL A 34 -6.28 -16.89 -21.40
CA VAL A 34 -5.44 -16.09 -22.29
C VAL A 34 -5.48 -16.68 -23.70
N ALA A 35 -5.79 -15.83 -24.65
CA ALA A 35 -5.78 -16.19 -26.06
C ALA A 35 -5.03 -15.13 -26.88
N GLN A 36 -4.18 -15.56 -27.77
CA GLN A 36 -3.55 -14.73 -28.79
C GLN A 36 -4.51 -14.55 -29.96
N LEU A 37 -4.62 -13.32 -30.46
CA LEU A 37 -5.33 -13.03 -31.70
C LEU A 37 -4.39 -13.15 -32.89
N ASN A 38 -4.76 -14.00 -33.83
CA ASN A 38 -4.10 -13.99 -35.14
C ASN A 38 -4.69 -12.88 -36.02
N GLY A 39 -3.95 -12.38 -37.00
CA GLY A 39 -4.40 -11.35 -37.95
C GLY A 39 -5.72 -11.63 -38.65
N LYS A 40 -6.28 -12.84 -38.50
CA LYS A 40 -7.62 -13.26 -38.96
C LYS A 40 -8.68 -13.27 -37.85
N ASN A 41 -8.40 -12.70 -36.65
CA ASN A 41 -9.26 -12.76 -35.46
C ASN A 41 -9.52 -14.21 -34.94
N GLU A 42 -8.68 -15.17 -35.28
CA GLU A 42 -8.74 -16.51 -34.72
C GLU A 42 -8.05 -16.51 -33.34
N ARG A 43 -8.66 -17.15 -32.35
CA ARG A 43 -8.10 -17.28 -30.99
C ARG A 43 -7.17 -18.50 -30.94
N ILE A 44 -5.91 -18.26 -30.65
CA ILE A 44 -4.91 -19.29 -30.42
C ILE A 44 -4.66 -19.36 -28.91
N LEU A 45 -4.87 -20.51 -28.29
CA LEU A 45 -4.65 -20.73 -26.87
C LEU A 45 -3.15 -20.81 -26.57
N LEU A 46 -2.70 -20.13 -25.53
CA LEU A 46 -1.32 -20.15 -25.07
C LEU A 46 -1.08 -21.37 -24.17
N ASN A 47 0.04 -22.07 -24.42
CA ASN A 47 0.46 -23.19 -23.57
C ASN A 47 1.83 -22.92 -22.96
N GLU A 48 2.03 -23.43 -21.74
CA GLU A 48 3.31 -23.39 -21.03
C GLU A 48 3.86 -21.97 -20.79
N VAL A 49 2.98 -20.98 -20.72
CA VAL A 49 3.37 -19.60 -20.43
C VAL A 49 3.07 -19.30 -18.96
N GLU A 50 4.04 -18.74 -18.27
CA GLU A 50 3.85 -18.28 -16.88
C GLU A 50 3.38 -16.83 -16.86
N MET A 51 2.34 -16.58 -16.05
CA MET A 51 1.83 -15.23 -15.85
C MET A 51 1.74 -14.90 -14.37
N PRO A 52 2.26 -13.73 -13.92
CA PRO A 52 2.13 -13.28 -12.55
C PRO A 52 0.72 -12.79 -12.26
N VAL A 53 0.17 -13.22 -11.13
CA VAL A 53 -1.02 -12.65 -10.50
C VAL A 53 -0.62 -11.71 -9.40
N CYS A 54 -1.14 -10.51 -9.44
CA CYS A 54 -0.81 -9.42 -8.52
C CYS A 54 -2.07 -8.82 -7.90
N VAL A 55 -1.89 -8.09 -6.80
CA VAL A 55 -2.92 -7.22 -6.21
C VAL A 55 -2.42 -5.79 -6.23
N ALA A 56 -3.27 -4.86 -6.66
CA ALA A 56 -2.96 -3.44 -6.64
C ALA A 56 -2.76 -2.96 -5.20
N ARG A 57 -1.69 -2.22 -4.98
CA ARG A 57 -1.38 -1.49 -3.75
C ARG A 57 -1.18 -0.02 -4.09
N MET A 58 -1.12 0.83 -3.06
CA MET A 58 -1.07 2.29 -3.23
C MET A 58 0.06 2.76 -4.17
N PHE A 59 1.23 2.12 -4.14
CA PHE A 59 2.41 2.55 -4.91
C PHE A 59 3.00 1.46 -5.80
N SER A 60 2.48 0.22 -5.74
CA SER A 60 3.04 -0.92 -6.47
C SER A 60 2.03 -2.03 -6.64
N HIS A 61 2.40 -3.06 -7.39
CA HIS A 61 1.64 -4.30 -7.49
C HIS A 61 2.30 -5.36 -6.60
N LEU A 62 1.51 -5.92 -5.66
CA LEU A 62 1.96 -7.04 -4.82
C LEU A 62 1.78 -8.33 -5.61
N LYS A 63 2.88 -8.98 -5.99
CA LYS A 63 2.84 -10.29 -6.64
C LYS A 63 2.42 -11.35 -5.62
N LEU A 64 1.38 -12.11 -5.94
CA LEU A 64 0.90 -13.23 -5.13
C LEU A 64 1.54 -14.55 -5.54
N GLY A 65 1.69 -14.75 -6.85
CA GLY A 65 2.28 -15.97 -7.42
C GLY A 65 2.30 -15.92 -8.93
N ASN A 66 2.72 -17.04 -9.54
CA ASN A 66 2.63 -17.24 -10.96
C ASN A 66 1.55 -18.30 -11.26
N ILE A 67 0.86 -18.13 -12.37
CA ILE A 67 -0.02 -19.12 -12.98
C ILE A 67 0.69 -19.67 -14.20
N THR A 68 0.75 -20.98 -14.32
CA THR A 68 1.15 -21.64 -15.57
C THR A 68 -0.10 -21.91 -16.39
N LEU A 69 -0.14 -21.38 -17.60
CA LEU A 69 -1.26 -21.58 -18.52
C LEU A 69 -1.15 -22.96 -19.19
N THR A 70 -2.21 -23.74 -19.12
CA THR A 70 -2.37 -24.99 -19.85
C THR A 70 -3.60 -24.89 -20.74
N GLU A 71 -3.45 -25.07 -22.03
CA GLU A 71 -4.54 -24.86 -23.00
C GLU A 71 -5.19 -23.46 -22.91
N GLY A 72 -4.36 -22.44 -22.60
CA GLY A 72 -4.80 -21.06 -22.48
C GLY A 72 -5.53 -20.73 -21.17
N GLU A 73 -5.65 -21.67 -20.24
CA GLU A 73 -6.32 -21.49 -18.95
C GLU A 73 -5.36 -21.81 -17.79
N GLY A 74 -5.46 -21.05 -16.73
CA GLY A 74 -4.70 -21.30 -15.51
C GLY A 74 -5.48 -20.84 -14.28
N THR A 75 -5.27 -21.51 -13.16
CA THR A 75 -5.96 -21.24 -11.89
C THR A 75 -4.97 -20.92 -10.79
N PHE A 76 -5.37 -20.06 -9.87
CA PHE A 76 -4.59 -19.66 -8.72
C PHE A 76 -5.49 -19.52 -7.48
N GLU A 77 -5.08 -20.12 -6.38
CA GLU A 77 -5.78 -19.97 -5.11
C GLU A 77 -5.41 -18.64 -4.45
N PHE A 78 -6.41 -17.79 -4.23
CA PHE A 78 -6.21 -16.47 -3.66
C PHE A 78 -6.09 -16.53 -2.14
N PRO A 79 -5.05 -15.94 -1.53
CA PRO A 79 -4.87 -15.93 -0.09
C PRO A 79 -6.01 -15.21 0.65
N SER A 80 -6.50 -15.80 1.73
CA SER A 80 -7.62 -15.27 2.51
C SER A 80 -7.24 -14.16 3.49
N ASP A 81 -5.95 -13.95 3.76
CA ASP A 81 -5.40 -13.04 4.77
C ASP A 81 -4.98 -11.66 4.23
N LEU A 82 -5.27 -11.37 2.97
CA LEU A 82 -4.88 -10.10 2.35
C LEU A 82 -5.75 -8.92 2.84
N PRO A 83 -5.13 -7.82 3.26
CA PRO A 83 -5.85 -6.61 3.60
C PRO A 83 -6.45 -5.97 2.33
N GLY A 84 -7.75 -5.63 2.41
CA GLY A 84 -8.47 -4.88 1.39
C GLY A 84 -8.56 -3.38 1.71
N ASP A 85 -9.46 -2.70 1.00
CA ASP A 85 -9.87 -1.34 1.33
C ASP A 85 -10.78 -1.32 2.58
N THR A 86 -11.40 -0.19 2.91
CA THR A 86 -12.33 -0.07 4.04
C THR A 86 -13.56 -0.96 3.94
N ALA A 87 -13.93 -1.33 2.72
CA ALA A 87 -15.03 -2.25 2.42
C ALA A 87 -14.56 -3.69 2.19
N GLY A 88 -13.25 -3.97 2.30
CA GLY A 88 -12.66 -5.27 2.05
C GLY A 88 -12.42 -5.57 0.56
N ASN A 89 -12.50 -4.58 -0.33
CA ASN A 89 -12.22 -4.84 -1.73
C ASN A 89 -10.72 -4.89 -2.01
N VAL A 90 -10.34 -5.74 -2.94
CA VAL A 90 -9.02 -5.83 -3.55
C VAL A 90 -9.15 -5.76 -5.07
N VAL A 91 -8.14 -5.25 -5.74
CA VAL A 91 -8.06 -5.26 -7.20
C VAL A 91 -7.03 -6.32 -7.59
N VAL A 92 -7.52 -7.41 -8.17
CA VAL A 92 -6.69 -8.49 -8.69
C VAL A 92 -6.24 -8.13 -10.10
N ILE A 93 -4.98 -8.34 -10.40
CA ILE A 93 -4.35 -7.98 -11.67
C ILE A 93 -3.65 -9.21 -12.23
N ALA A 94 -4.00 -9.58 -13.44
CA ALA A 94 -3.25 -10.50 -14.27
C ALA A 94 -2.51 -9.68 -15.33
N LYS A 95 -1.19 -9.86 -15.45
CA LYS A 95 -0.40 -9.04 -16.38
C LYS A 95 0.72 -9.83 -17.05
N PHE A 96 1.00 -9.49 -18.28
CA PHE A 96 2.32 -9.62 -18.89
C PHE A 96 3.02 -8.27 -18.78
N ASP A 97 4.30 -8.26 -18.43
CA ASP A 97 5.04 -7.02 -18.16
C ASP A 97 6.37 -7.10 -18.91
N GLU A 98 6.51 -6.19 -19.86
CA GLU A 98 7.72 -6.10 -20.70
C GLU A 98 8.10 -7.43 -21.40
N ASP A 99 7.09 -8.23 -21.78
CA ASP A 99 7.30 -9.47 -22.50
C ASP A 99 7.79 -9.19 -23.93
N GLU A 100 8.78 -9.96 -24.39
CA GLU A 100 9.40 -9.74 -25.71
C GLU A 100 8.43 -10.01 -26.88
N GLU A 101 7.43 -10.87 -26.67
CA GLU A 101 6.49 -11.31 -27.70
C GLU A 101 5.14 -10.60 -27.62
N TYR A 102 4.68 -10.29 -26.40
CA TYR A 102 3.33 -9.76 -26.15
C TYR A 102 3.34 -8.32 -25.62
N GLY A 103 4.50 -7.79 -25.26
CA GLY A 103 4.62 -6.47 -24.65
C GLY A 103 4.00 -6.40 -23.26
N THR A 104 3.35 -5.28 -22.93
CA THR A 104 2.68 -5.10 -21.64
C THR A 104 1.17 -5.18 -21.81
N VAL A 105 0.57 -6.26 -21.30
CA VAL A 105 -0.88 -6.47 -21.30
C VAL A 105 -1.37 -6.67 -19.87
N ILE A 106 -2.35 -5.86 -19.44
CA ILE A 106 -2.85 -5.85 -18.08
C ILE A 106 -4.37 -6.00 -18.08
N LYS A 107 -4.85 -6.96 -17.29
CA LYS A 107 -6.28 -7.11 -16.97
C LYS A 107 -6.48 -7.01 -15.47
N SER A 108 -7.44 -6.23 -15.02
CA SER A 108 -7.75 -6.05 -13.61
C SER A 108 -9.23 -6.21 -13.33
N GLU A 109 -9.56 -6.80 -12.18
CA GLU A 109 -10.92 -6.99 -11.69
C GLU A 109 -10.97 -6.64 -10.19
N LYS A 110 -12.07 -6.02 -9.75
CA LYS A 110 -12.25 -5.62 -8.34
C LYS A 110 -13.23 -6.58 -7.66
N ILE A 111 -12.85 -7.11 -6.48
CA ILE A 111 -13.65 -8.04 -5.72
C ILE A 111 -13.50 -7.81 -4.21
N ALA A 112 -14.54 -8.15 -3.42
CA ALA A 112 -14.55 -8.01 -1.96
C ALA A 112 -13.98 -9.25 -1.24
N TRP A 113 -12.71 -9.58 -1.52
CA TRP A 113 -12.02 -10.75 -0.95
C TRP A 113 -11.00 -10.41 0.13
N GLY A 114 -10.71 -9.14 0.32
CA GLY A 114 -9.76 -8.68 1.32
C GLY A 114 -10.38 -8.51 2.69
N ILE A 115 -9.53 -8.49 3.71
CA ILE A 115 -9.93 -8.14 5.07
C ILE A 115 -10.15 -6.62 5.12
N PRO A 116 -11.33 -6.13 5.56
CA PRO A 116 -11.58 -4.70 5.67
C PRO A 116 -10.56 -4.03 6.60
N THR A 117 -9.81 -3.07 6.07
CA THR A 117 -8.89 -2.29 6.87
C THR A 117 -9.60 -1.04 7.38
N LYS A 118 -9.76 -0.94 8.71
CA LYS A 118 -10.15 0.32 9.31
C LYS A 118 -9.03 1.31 9.05
N HIS A 119 -9.34 2.46 8.43
CA HIS A 119 -8.40 3.57 8.45
C HIS A 119 -8.06 3.85 9.91
N LEU A 120 -6.82 3.58 10.27
CA LEU A 120 -6.29 4.08 11.52
C LEU A 120 -6.47 5.59 11.44
N ASN A 121 -7.39 6.12 12.24
CA ASN A 121 -7.60 7.56 12.33
C ASN A 121 -6.22 8.22 12.46
N ALA A 122 -6.09 9.47 11.99
CA ALA A 122 -4.85 10.25 12.02
C ALA A 122 -4.17 10.33 13.41
N TYR A 123 -4.80 9.78 14.43
CA TYR A 123 -4.37 9.67 15.82
C TYR A 123 -3.85 8.29 16.20
N SER A 124 -3.35 7.50 15.22
CA SER A 124 -2.69 6.23 15.56
C SER A 124 -1.52 6.50 16.52
N PRO A 125 -1.47 5.81 17.69
CA PRO A 125 -0.39 6.01 18.66
C PRO A 125 1.00 5.62 18.12
N ARG A 126 1.07 5.03 16.91
CA ARG A 126 2.31 4.67 16.20
C ARG A 126 2.75 5.70 15.16
N SER A 127 1.99 6.77 14.93
CA SER A 127 2.44 7.82 14.01
C SER A 127 3.61 8.58 14.64
N LEU A 128 4.67 8.80 13.88
CA LEU A 128 5.82 9.62 14.31
C LEU A 128 5.43 11.07 14.59
N TRP A 129 4.29 11.50 14.07
CA TRP A 129 3.73 12.83 14.26
C TRP A 129 2.29 12.71 14.73
N THR A 130 2.03 13.12 15.97
CA THR A 130 0.68 13.30 16.51
C THR A 130 0.45 14.75 16.82
N GLN A 131 -0.70 15.30 16.43
CA GLN A 131 -1.09 16.67 16.83
C GLN A 131 -1.45 16.77 18.31
N ILE A 132 -1.71 15.65 18.96
CA ILE A 132 -2.08 15.57 20.37
C ILE A 132 -0.87 15.04 21.14
N ALA A 133 -0.35 15.86 22.04
CA ALA A 133 0.74 15.45 22.92
C ALA A 133 0.30 14.30 23.85
N PRO A 134 1.13 13.28 24.08
CA PRO A 134 0.81 12.23 25.02
C PRO A 134 0.56 12.78 26.42
N VAL A 135 -0.43 12.26 27.14
CA VAL A 135 -0.85 12.75 28.46
C VAL A 135 0.32 12.80 29.47
N TRP A 136 1.20 11.80 29.45
CA TRP A 136 2.38 11.79 30.32
C TRP A 136 3.33 12.98 30.09
N MET A 137 3.46 13.43 28.83
CA MET A 137 4.30 14.59 28.47
C MET A 137 3.69 15.89 29.01
N ILE A 138 2.37 16.04 28.96
CA ILE A 138 1.67 17.19 29.55
C ILE A 138 1.87 17.21 31.06
N ILE A 139 1.73 16.06 31.73
CA ILE A 139 1.91 15.94 33.19
C ILE A 139 3.34 16.32 33.59
N THR A 140 4.34 15.74 32.95
CA THR A 140 5.76 16.01 33.28
C THR A 140 6.13 17.47 33.04
N LEU A 141 5.68 18.05 31.92
CA LEU A 141 5.90 19.48 31.62
C LEU A 141 5.22 20.38 32.67
N SER A 142 4.00 20.07 33.08
CA SER A 142 3.27 20.83 34.09
C SER A 142 3.98 20.79 35.45
N ILE A 143 4.47 19.63 35.89
CA ILE A 143 5.24 19.48 37.14
C ILE A 143 6.53 20.33 37.09
N MET A 144 7.28 20.25 35.99
CA MET A 144 8.50 21.07 35.82
C MET A 144 8.18 22.57 35.85
N LEU A 145 7.10 22.98 35.16
CA LEU A 145 6.71 24.38 35.10
C LEU A 145 6.32 24.91 36.50
N ILE A 146 5.55 24.12 37.26
CA ILE A 146 5.16 24.48 38.65
C ILE A 146 6.43 24.60 39.53
N GLY A 147 7.39 23.70 39.42
CA GLY A 147 8.66 23.75 40.15
C GLY A 147 9.45 25.03 39.86
N VAL A 148 9.61 25.36 38.58
CA VAL A 148 10.31 26.60 38.18
C VAL A 148 9.59 27.86 38.67
N TRP A 149 8.30 27.97 38.43
CA TRP A 149 7.54 29.12 38.87
C TRP A 149 7.48 29.24 40.40
N GLY A 150 7.31 28.11 41.10
CA GLY A 150 7.36 28.05 42.55
C GLY A 150 8.69 28.60 43.13
N HIS A 151 9.79 28.22 42.49
CA HIS A 151 11.12 28.73 42.86
C HIS A 151 11.21 30.26 42.65
N TYR A 152 10.77 30.78 41.52
CA TYR A 152 10.79 32.22 41.28
C TYR A 152 9.92 32.98 42.28
N VAL A 153 8.72 32.51 42.57
CA VAL A 153 7.85 33.12 43.60
C VAL A 153 8.52 33.11 44.97
N PHE A 154 9.15 31.98 45.34
CA PHE A 154 9.90 31.91 46.62
C PHE A 154 11.03 32.96 46.68
N VAL A 155 11.85 33.10 45.65
CA VAL A 155 12.91 34.11 45.58
C VAL A 155 12.38 35.51 45.70
N ILE A 156 11.28 35.83 45.01
CA ILE A 156 10.63 37.18 45.11
C ILE A 156 10.16 37.44 46.50
N ILE A 157 9.52 36.49 47.18
CA ILE A 157 9.08 36.64 48.57
C ILE A 157 10.25 36.89 49.48
N GLN A 158 11.33 36.16 49.35
CA GLN A 158 12.56 36.36 50.14
C GLN A 158 13.14 37.77 49.94
N LEU A 159 13.20 38.25 48.69
CA LEU A 159 13.67 39.61 48.39
C LEU A 159 12.78 40.69 49.04
N ILE A 160 11.47 40.52 49.06
CA ILE A 160 10.52 41.44 49.71
C ILE A 160 10.71 41.45 51.20
N ILE A 161 10.91 40.29 51.84
CA ILE A 161 11.13 40.16 53.26
C ILE A 161 12.44 40.87 53.64
N LEU A 162 13.54 40.64 52.91
CA LEU A 162 14.82 41.29 53.12
C LEU A 162 14.70 42.83 52.99
N LYS A 163 14.04 43.32 51.95
CA LYS A 163 13.80 44.75 51.73
C LYS A 163 13.02 45.40 52.86
N ARG A 164 11.99 44.70 53.38
CA ARG A 164 11.21 45.18 54.54
C ARG A 164 12.01 45.18 55.83
N GLY A 165 12.89 44.18 56.02
CA GLY A 165 13.76 44.12 57.21
C GLY A 165 14.82 45.22 57.25
N GLN A 166 15.36 45.65 56.11
CA GLN A 166 16.27 46.79 56.03
C GLN A 166 15.62 48.13 56.36
N LYS A 167 14.33 48.35 55.90
CA LYS A 167 13.60 49.59 56.24
C LYS A 167 13.24 49.73 57.73
N LYS A 168 13.30 48.67 58.52
CA LYS A 168 13.03 48.72 59.98
C LYS A 168 14.25 49.01 60.80
N LYS A 169 15.49 48.97 60.24
CA LYS A 169 16.76 49.20 60.89
C LYS A 169 17.39 50.58 60.57
N ALA A 170 16.79 51.34 59.65
CA ALA A 170 17.13 52.72 59.35
C ALA A 170 16.04 53.64 59.99
#